data_8187bd0f3b7b34336d0c4d6fa009e277
#
_entry.id   8187bd0f3b7b34336d0c4d6fa009e277
#
_cell.length_a   1.000
_cell.length_b   1.000
_cell.length_c   1.000
_cell.angle_alpha   90.00
_cell.angle_beta   90.00
_cell.angle_gamma   90.00
#
_symmetry.space_group_name_H-M   'P 1'
#
loop_
_entity.id
_entity.type
_entity.pdbx_description
1 polymer ?
#
loop_
_entity_poly.entity_id
_entity_poly.type
_entity_poly.pdbx_seq_one_letter_code
_entity_poly.pdbx_strand_id
1 'polypeptide(L)'
;FIIYRDENGDEITRTALQGKTGEAVAINPVLPAGWELVPGQSIPATVMTTPDGIPDVVILIKHQMITVKPGEKAPTGKVPGNPSTTYEKMESLTKEITRTITVKLSDGQRQIITQTVKFTRTATFDAVTGKATYSAWQVDGSNEWPAYPAPEINGYTASQVSIPAELVIPSDENQSIEIEYTKNNQPVEPDKPVTPITPDQPTTPTNPDQPVTPTQPAQPTEPSVPAKPIAPTNNGDKVMSKLLSHSIS
;
A
#
# COMPACT_ATOMS: atom_id res chain seq x y z
N PHE A 1 -6.82 -58.12 4.73
CA PHE A 1 -6.36 -56.85 5.29
C PHE A 1 -7.17 -55.68 4.74
N ILE A 2 -7.19 -54.56 5.44
CA ILE A 2 -7.42 -53.24 4.83
C ILE A 2 -6.03 -52.73 4.43
N ILE A 3 -5.81 -52.49 3.13
CA ILE A 3 -4.52 -52.04 2.58
C ILE A 3 -4.69 -50.61 2.14
N TYR A 4 -3.92 -49.69 2.71
CA TYR A 4 -3.92 -48.28 2.35
C TYR A 4 -2.81 -48.02 1.34
N ARG A 5 -3.19 -47.51 0.16
CA ARG A 5 -2.26 -47.18 -0.91
C ARG A 5 -2.34 -45.71 -1.24
N ASP A 6 -1.20 -45.14 -1.60
CA ASP A 6 -1.16 -43.78 -2.13
C ASP A 6 -1.61 -43.69 -3.61
N GLU A 7 -1.61 -42.49 -4.17
CA GLU A 7 -1.99 -42.25 -5.56
C GLU A 7 -1.00 -42.88 -6.58
N ASN A 8 0.21 -43.24 -6.16
CA ASN A 8 1.20 -43.98 -6.97
C ASN A 8 1.00 -45.49 -6.93
N GLY A 9 0.15 -45.96 -6.02
CA GLY A 9 -0.10 -47.37 -5.79
C GLY A 9 0.81 -48.02 -4.74
N ASP A 10 1.67 -47.21 -4.10
CA ASP A 10 2.55 -47.68 -3.04
C ASP A 10 1.75 -47.98 -1.75
N GLU A 11 2.05 -49.12 -1.09
CA GLU A 11 1.43 -49.46 0.17
C GLU A 11 2.03 -48.62 1.31
N ILE A 12 1.18 -47.83 1.95
CA ILE A 12 1.57 -46.97 3.07
C ILE A 12 1.46 -47.73 4.40
N THR A 13 0.36 -48.46 4.59
CA THR A 13 0.13 -49.28 5.78
C THR A 13 -0.99 -50.31 5.51
N ARG A 14 -1.14 -51.29 6.42
CA ARG A 14 -2.25 -52.23 6.39
C ARG A 14 -2.78 -52.52 7.79
N THR A 15 -4.04 -52.85 7.87
CA THR A 15 -4.71 -53.29 9.10
C THR A 15 -5.26 -54.70 8.90
N ALA A 16 -4.94 -55.61 9.83
CA ALA A 16 -5.46 -56.97 9.76
C ALA A 16 -6.96 -57.01 10.03
N LEU A 17 -7.68 -57.80 9.24
CA LEU A 17 -9.08 -58.19 9.46
C LEU A 17 -9.16 -59.54 10.12
N GLN A 18 -10.10 -59.71 11.03
CA GLN A 18 -10.35 -60.96 11.73
C GLN A 18 -11.84 -61.29 11.65
N GLY A 19 -12.16 -62.59 11.46
CA GLY A 19 -13.53 -63.08 11.40
C GLY A 19 -13.52 -64.57 11.15
N LYS A 20 -14.64 -65.24 11.46
CA LYS A 20 -14.82 -66.70 11.19
C LYS A 20 -15.38 -66.90 9.79
N THR A 21 -15.04 -68.03 9.17
CA THR A 21 -15.57 -68.40 7.86
C THR A 21 -17.09 -68.29 7.81
N GLY A 22 -17.60 -67.57 6.78
CA GLY A 22 -19.02 -67.31 6.58
C GLY A 22 -19.56 -66.07 7.33
N GLU A 23 -18.74 -65.40 8.11
CA GLU A 23 -19.14 -64.12 8.79
C GLU A 23 -18.84 -62.89 7.93
N ALA A 24 -19.68 -61.86 8.05
CA ALA A 24 -19.42 -60.53 7.49
C ALA A 24 -18.52 -59.72 8.44
N VAL A 25 -17.38 -59.28 7.96
CA VAL A 25 -16.43 -58.45 8.70
C VAL A 25 -16.63 -57.01 8.32
N ALA A 26 -16.88 -56.14 9.30
CA ALA A 26 -17.03 -54.72 9.09
C ALA A 26 -15.69 -54.06 8.67
N ILE A 27 -15.75 -53.18 7.71
CA ILE A 27 -14.64 -52.37 7.25
C ILE A 27 -14.72 -51.00 7.90
N ASN A 28 -13.84 -50.77 8.88
CA ASN A 28 -13.73 -49.52 9.62
C ASN A 28 -12.33 -48.89 9.35
N PRO A 29 -12.19 -48.07 8.32
CA PRO A 29 -10.90 -47.51 7.99
C PRO A 29 -10.37 -46.57 9.10
N VAL A 30 -9.11 -46.80 9.53
CA VAL A 30 -8.38 -45.92 10.43
C VAL A 30 -7.21 -45.36 9.65
N LEU A 31 -7.32 -44.08 9.28
CA LEU A 31 -6.31 -43.42 8.44
C LEU A 31 -5.03 -43.17 9.22
N PRO A 32 -3.86 -43.33 8.59
CA PRO A 32 -2.61 -42.86 9.17
C PRO A 32 -2.65 -41.33 9.38
N ALA A 33 -1.95 -40.84 10.39
CA ALA A 33 -1.85 -39.41 10.65
C ALA A 33 -1.26 -38.67 9.44
N GLY A 34 -1.83 -37.54 9.08
CA GLY A 34 -1.42 -36.74 7.92
C GLY A 34 -1.97 -37.25 6.59
N TRP A 35 -2.79 -38.31 6.58
CA TRP A 35 -3.41 -38.84 5.37
C TRP A 35 -4.91 -38.66 5.37
N GLU A 36 -5.51 -38.54 4.20
CA GLU A 36 -6.96 -38.43 3.99
C GLU A 36 -7.42 -39.35 2.86
N LEU A 37 -8.71 -39.68 2.82
CA LEU A 37 -9.28 -40.53 1.77
C LEU A 37 -9.24 -39.80 0.43
N VAL A 38 -8.91 -40.51 -0.65
CA VAL A 38 -9.13 -40.02 -2.00
C VAL A 38 -10.64 -39.95 -2.24
N PRO A 39 -11.19 -38.77 -2.64
CA PRO A 39 -12.62 -38.61 -2.86
C PRO A 39 -13.16 -39.55 -3.97
N GLY A 40 -14.42 -39.96 -3.85
CA GLY A 40 -15.14 -40.68 -4.91
C GLY A 40 -14.83 -42.20 -4.99
N GLN A 41 -13.95 -42.73 -4.14
CA GLN A 41 -13.77 -44.17 -4.06
C GLN A 41 -14.93 -44.84 -3.34
N SER A 42 -15.25 -46.09 -3.73
CA SER A 42 -16.26 -46.92 -3.07
C SER A 42 -15.58 -47.89 -2.09
N ILE A 43 -15.86 -47.71 -0.79
CA ILE A 43 -15.37 -48.58 0.27
C ILE A 43 -16.53 -49.44 0.73
N PRO A 44 -16.43 -50.78 0.67
CA PRO A 44 -17.50 -51.65 1.13
C PRO A 44 -17.65 -51.52 2.66
N ALA A 45 -18.89 -51.54 3.15
CA ALA A 45 -19.15 -51.53 4.60
C ALA A 45 -18.72 -52.82 5.28
N THR A 46 -18.79 -53.94 4.57
CA THR A 46 -18.40 -55.31 5.06
C THR A 46 -17.79 -56.12 3.93
N VAL A 47 -17.01 -57.13 4.31
CA VAL A 47 -16.55 -58.22 3.42
C VAL A 47 -16.89 -59.57 4.04
N MET A 48 -17.25 -60.55 3.21
CA MET A 48 -17.54 -61.91 3.67
C MET A 48 -16.24 -62.68 3.80
N THR A 49 -16.09 -63.39 4.91
CA THR A 49 -14.99 -64.34 5.12
C THR A 49 -15.25 -65.61 4.33
N THR A 50 -14.31 -65.99 3.48
CA THR A 50 -14.35 -67.19 2.67
C THR A 50 -13.51 -68.35 3.30
N PRO A 51 -13.61 -69.60 2.82
CA PRO A 51 -12.70 -70.67 3.24
C PRO A 51 -11.21 -70.34 2.99
N ASP A 52 -10.90 -69.50 1.98
CA ASP A 52 -9.55 -69.04 1.61
C ASP A 52 -9.07 -67.87 2.44
N GLY A 53 -9.92 -67.35 3.33
CA GLY A 53 -9.63 -66.22 4.20
C GLY A 53 -10.51 -65.02 3.96
N ILE A 54 -10.11 -63.84 4.49
CA ILE A 54 -10.80 -62.57 4.32
C ILE A 54 -10.21 -61.86 3.11
N PRO A 55 -11.02 -61.50 2.10
CA PRO A 55 -10.51 -60.69 0.96
C PRO A 55 -9.89 -59.40 1.41
N ASP A 56 -8.83 -58.96 0.72
CA ASP A 56 -8.20 -57.68 0.97
C ASP A 56 -9.10 -56.53 0.43
N VAL A 57 -9.15 -55.46 1.20
CA VAL A 57 -9.82 -54.21 0.83
C VAL A 57 -8.78 -53.14 0.62
N VAL A 58 -8.64 -52.69 -0.61
CA VAL A 58 -7.70 -51.58 -0.93
C VAL A 58 -8.44 -50.28 -0.78
N ILE A 59 -7.85 -49.36 -0.02
CA ILE A 59 -8.34 -47.98 0.20
C ILE A 59 -7.26 -47.02 -0.29
N LEU A 60 -7.65 -46.13 -1.18
CA LEU A 60 -6.76 -45.09 -1.69
C LEU A 60 -6.74 -43.88 -0.74
N ILE A 61 -5.55 -43.49 -0.38
CA ILE A 61 -5.30 -42.33 0.48
C ILE A 61 -4.34 -41.36 -0.19
N LYS A 62 -4.43 -40.09 0.19
CA LYS A 62 -3.55 -39.04 -0.26
C LYS A 62 -3.09 -38.17 0.92
N HIS A 63 -2.06 -37.40 0.73
CA HIS A 63 -1.60 -36.48 1.76
C HIS A 63 -2.70 -35.47 2.13
N GLN A 64 -2.91 -35.27 3.41
CA GLN A 64 -3.74 -34.20 3.91
C GLN A 64 -3.03 -32.86 3.69
N MET A 65 -3.74 -31.90 3.08
CA MET A 65 -3.23 -30.56 2.80
C MET A 65 -3.86 -29.53 3.73
N ILE A 66 -3.03 -28.74 4.39
CA ILE A 66 -3.45 -27.70 5.33
C ILE A 66 -3.29 -26.34 4.65
N THR A 67 -4.39 -25.70 4.28
CA THR A 67 -4.38 -24.37 3.66
C THR A 67 -4.36 -23.29 4.74
N VAL A 68 -3.47 -22.32 4.60
CA VAL A 68 -3.31 -21.16 5.49
C VAL A 68 -3.52 -19.88 4.67
N LYS A 69 -4.39 -19.01 5.16
CA LYS A 69 -4.71 -17.70 4.57
C LYS A 69 -3.95 -16.58 5.27
N PRO A 70 -3.87 -15.38 4.68
CA PRO A 70 -3.32 -14.21 5.35
C PRO A 70 -3.95 -13.97 6.72
N GLY A 71 -3.12 -13.75 7.73
CA GLY A 71 -3.56 -13.57 9.13
C GLY A 71 -3.76 -14.85 9.92
N GLU A 72 -3.77 -16.04 9.30
CA GLU A 72 -3.85 -17.31 9.99
C GLU A 72 -2.45 -17.79 10.43
N LYS A 73 -2.45 -18.64 11.45
CA LYS A 73 -1.20 -19.24 11.95
C LYS A 73 -0.81 -20.45 11.11
N ALA A 74 0.46 -20.50 10.73
CA ALA A 74 1.03 -21.68 10.11
C ALA A 74 1.04 -22.89 11.08
N PRO A 75 0.93 -24.13 10.56
CA PRO A 75 1.22 -25.31 11.36
C PRO A 75 2.68 -25.26 11.82
N THR A 76 2.94 -25.73 13.03
CA THR A 76 4.27 -25.76 13.64
C THR A 76 4.54 -27.10 14.30
N GLY A 77 5.80 -27.40 14.53
CA GLY A 77 6.22 -28.63 15.20
C GLY A 77 6.34 -29.82 14.27
N LYS A 78 6.14 -31.02 14.83
CA LYS A 78 6.27 -32.29 14.12
C LYS A 78 5.15 -32.49 13.11
N VAL A 79 5.50 -33.02 11.95
CA VAL A 79 4.54 -33.37 10.90
C VAL A 79 3.79 -34.63 11.28
N PRO A 80 2.44 -34.66 11.29
CA PRO A 80 1.67 -35.84 11.73
C PRO A 80 1.99 -37.12 10.97
N GLY A 81 2.15 -37.04 9.67
CA GLY A 81 2.47 -38.18 8.80
C GLY A 81 3.94 -38.62 8.85
N ASN A 82 4.81 -37.80 9.41
CA ASN A 82 6.24 -38.09 9.58
C ASN A 82 6.81 -37.40 10.80
N PRO A 83 6.71 -37.96 12.00
CA PRO A 83 7.17 -37.33 13.25
C PRO A 83 8.68 -37.06 13.33
N SER A 84 9.49 -37.55 12.41
CA SER A 84 10.91 -37.24 12.30
C SER A 84 11.16 -35.87 11.60
N THR A 85 10.16 -35.34 10.91
CA THR A 85 10.21 -34.09 10.15
C THR A 85 9.41 -33.01 10.86
N THR A 86 9.76 -31.75 10.60
CA THR A 86 9.01 -30.56 11.05
C THR A 86 8.47 -29.80 9.84
N TYR A 87 7.39 -29.04 10.05
CA TYR A 87 6.90 -28.15 9.02
C TYR A 87 7.94 -27.10 8.64
N GLU A 88 7.98 -26.77 7.35
CA GLU A 88 8.77 -25.65 6.84
C GLU A 88 8.26 -24.34 7.42
N LYS A 89 9.18 -23.36 7.55
CA LYS A 89 8.80 -22.02 7.97
C LYS A 89 7.98 -21.34 6.86
N MET A 90 6.80 -20.85 7.21
CA MET A 90 5.95 -20.10 6.28
C MET A 90 6.59 -18.76 5.89
N GLU A 91 6.60 -18.49 4.60
CA GLU A 91 6.92 -17.15 4.06
C GLU A 91 5.72 -16.21 4.24
N SER A 92 5.95 -14.92 4.01
CA SER A 92 4.87 -13.93 4.06
C SER A 92 3.76 -14.24 3.06
N LEU A 93 2.52 -14.14 3.53
CA LEU A 93 1.31 -14.27 2.72
C LEU A 93 0.74 -12.91 2.30
N THR A 94 1.39 -11.81 2.70
CA THR A 94 1.04 -10.45 2.33
C THR A 94 2.27 -9.72 1.82
N LYS A 95 2.10 -8.87 0.82
CA LYS A 95 3.12 -7.98 0.29
C LYS A 95 2.49 -6.62 0.01
N GLU A 96 3.16 -5.56 0.42
CA GLU A 96 2.80 -4.18 0.09
C GLU A 96 3.91 -3.56 -0.74
N ILE A 97 3.52 -2.86 -1.81
CA ILE A 97 4.43 -2.12 -2.67
C ILE A 97 3.95 -0.68 -2.70
N THR A 98 4.85 0.25 -2.32
CA THR A 98 4.50 1.64 -2.08
C THR A 98 5.19 2.57 -3.06
N ARG A 99 4.46 3.61 -3.49
CA ARG A 99 5.02 4.79 -4.13
C ARG A 99 4.92 5.97 -3.17
N THR A 100 6.06 6.52 -2.77
CA THR A 100 6.15 7.69 -1.90
C THR A 100 6.44 8.91 -2.75
N ILE A 101 5.55 9.90 -2.72
CA ILE A 101 5.69 11.17 -3.42
C ILE A 101 5.99 12.24 -2.38
N THR A 102 7.15 12.88 -2.50
CA THR A 102 7.56 13.99 -1.64
C THR A 102 7.44 15.30 -2.40
N VAL A 103 6.51 16.14 -1.98
CA VAL A 103 6.36 17.51 -2.49
C VAL A 103 7.20 18.44 -1.62
N LYS A 104 8.16 19.13 -2.21
CA LYS A 104 9.07 20.05 -1.52
C LYS A 104 8.87 21.49 -2.02
N LEU A 105 8.72 22.41 -1.09
CA LEU A 105 8.74 23.84 -1.35
C LEU A 105 10.14 24.41 -1.14
N SER A 106 10.44 25.52 -1.81
CA SER A 106 11.73 26.22 -1.68
C SER A 106 12.02 26.76 -0.28
N ASP A 107 11.01 26.91 0.58
CA ASP A 107 11.13 27.30 1.99
C ASP A 107 11.45 26.11 2.93
N GLY A 108 11.59 24.91 2.38
CA GLY A 108 11.88 23.69 3.13
C GLY A 108 10.64 22.93 3.65
N GLN A 109 9.42 23.44 3.42
CA GLN A 109 8.20 22.69 3.73
C GLN A 109 8.09 21.46 2.84
N ARG A 110 7.57 20.36 3.42
CA ARG A 110 7.42 19.06 2.73
C ARG A 110 6.06 18.47 3.01
N GLN A 111 5.49 17.84 1.98
CA GLN A 111 4.33 16.98 2.11
C GLN A 111 4.68 15.62 1.53
N ILE A 112 4.27 14.55 2.23
CA ILE A 112 4.52 13.16 1.81
C ILE A 112 3.17 12.53 1.51
N ILE A 113 3.04 11.98 0.30
CA ILE A 113 1.89 11.20 -0.15
C ILE A 113 2.37 9.77 -0.37
N THR A 114 1.67 8.79 0.21
CA THR A 114 1.96 7.38 0.04
C THR A 114 0.81 6.72 -0.68
N GLN A 115 1.11 6.02 -1.77
CA GLN A 115 0.19 5.19 -2.51
C GLN A 115 0.64 3.74 -2.35
N THR A 116 -0.27 2.86 -1.92
CA THR A 116 0.06 1.48 -1.58
C THR A 116 -0.79 0.52 -2.39
N VAL A 117 -0.14 -0.45 -3.01
CA VAL A 117 -0.78 -1.63 -3.61
C VAL A 117 -0.49 -2.83 -2.73
N LYS A 118 -1.53 -3.62 -2.45
CA LYS A 118 -1.45 -4.80 -1.59
C LYS A 118 -1.67 -6.07 -2.39
N PHE A 119 -0.89 -7.09 -2.06
CA PHE A 119 -1.01 -8.43 -2.62
C PHE A 119 -1.12 -9.45 -1.50
N THR A 120 -1.90 -10.50 -1.75
CA THR A 120 -2.06 -11.62 -0.85
C THR A 120 -1.85 -12.93 -1.59
N ARG A 121 -1.47 -13.97 -0.86
CA ARG A 121 -1.41 -15.36 -1.34
C ARG A 121 -1.77 -16.31 -0.22
N THR A 122 -2.03 -17.56 -0.55
CA THR A 122 -2.20 -18.65 0.43
C THR A 122 -0.98 -19.55 0.46
N ALA A 123 -0.74 -20.18 1.59
CA ALA A 123 0.18 -21.31 1.70
C ALA A 123 -0.61 -22.61 1.84
N THR A 124 -0.06 -23.71 1.35
CA THR A 124 -0.58 -25.05 1.55
C THR A 124 0.55 -25.92 2.06
N PHE A 125 0.36 -26.49 3.27
CA PHE A 125 1.31 -27.39 3.92
C PHE A 125 0.87 -28.83 3.74
N ASP A 126 1.81 -29.66 3.39
CA ASP A 126 1.64 -31.11 3.28
C ASP A 126 1.86 -31.74 4.66
N ALA A 127 0.85 -32.42 5.18
CA ALA A 127 0.87 -33.04 6.52
C ALA A 127 1.70 -34.34 6.61
N VAL A 128 2.35 -34.78 5.54
CA VAL A 128 3.26 -35.93 5.50
C VAL A 128 4.70 -35.48 5.30
N THR A 129 4.93 -34.54 4.38
CA THR A 129 6.29 -34.05 4.05
C THR A 129 6.70 -32.80 4.82
N GLY A 130 5.74 -32.04 5.34
CA GLY A 130 5.94 -30.75 6.01
C GLY A 130 6.27 -29.61 5.06
N LYS A 131 6.29 -29.83 3.76
CA LYS A 131 6.61 -28.83 2.75
C LYS A 131 5.47 -27.82 2.58
N ALA A 132 5.85 -26.57 2.34
CA ALA A 132 4.94 -25.49 2.01
C ALA A 132 4.98 -25.19 0.52
N THR A 133 3.81 -25.02 -0.07
CA THR A 133 3.63 -24.48 -1.42
C THR A 133 2.78 -23.22 -1.35
N TYR A 134 2.90 -22.34 -2.34
CA TYR A 134 2.24 -21.04 -2.32
C TYR A 134 1.43 -20.83 -3.58
N SER A 135 0.24 -20.25 -3.45
CA SER A 135 -0.51 -19.78 -4.61
C SER A 135 0.21 -18.59 -5.27
N ALA A 136 -0.18 -18.28 -6.51
CA ALA A 136 0.20 -17.01 -7.11
C ALA A 136 -0.31 -15.84 -6.25
N TRP A 137 0.43 -14.73 -6.28
CA TRP A 137 -0.01 -13.49 -5.66
C TRP A 137 -1.29 -12.98 -6.33
N GLN A 138 -2.25 -12.56 -5.52
CA GLN A 138 -3.49 -11.91 -5.94
C GLN A 138 -3.50 -10.49 -5.41
N VAL A 139 -3.99 -9.56 -6.22
CA VAL A 139 -4.16 -8.18 -5.76
C VAL A 139 -5.29 -8.12 -4.71
N ASP A 140 -5.05 -7.35 -3.66
CA ASP A 140 -6.05 -7.02 -2.64
C ASP A 140 -6.51 -5.57 -2.87
N GLY A 141 -7.59 -5.41 -3.63
CA GLY A 141 -8.11 -4.14 -4.09
C GLY A 141 -7.63 -3.74 -5.49
N SER A 142 -7.06 -2.55 -5.64
CA SER A 142 -6.51 -2.05 -6.91
C SER A 142 -5.04 -2.41 -7.05
N ASN A 143 -4.63 -2.78 -8.26
CA ASN A 143 -3.22 -2.98 -8.61
C ASN A 143 -2.60 -1.74 -9.30
N GLU A 144 -3.13 -0.55 -9.04
CA GLU A 144 -2.67 0.68 -9.67
C GLU A 144 -2.31 1.73 -8.62
N TRP A 145 -1.18 2.38 -8.78
CA TRP A 145 -0.94 3.68 -8.18
C TRP A 145 -1.64 4.73 -9.02
N PRO A 146 -2.65 5.44 -8.48
CA PRO A 146 -3.38 6.43 -9.23
C PRO A 146 -2.48 7.60 -9.62
N ALA A 147 -2.83 8.29 -10.73
CA ALA A 147 -2.14 9.51 -11.10
C ALA A 147 -2.20 10.55 -9.97
N TYR A 148 -1.11 11.30 -9.79
CA TYR A 148 -1.04 12.36 -8.81
C TYR A 148 -0.74 13.68 -9.51
N PRO A 149 -1.74 14.58 -9.66
CA PRO A 149 -1.51 15.93 -10.17
C PRO A 149 -0.77 16.76 -9.11
N ALA A 150 0.32 17.43 -9.53
CA ALA A 150 1.01 18.35 -8.64
C ALA A 150 0.10 19.55 -8.34
N PRO A 151 -0.09 19.92 -7.06
CA PRO A 151 -0.92 21.07 -6.70
C PRO A 151 -0.41 22.37 -7.33
N GLU A 152 -1.31 23.21 -7.83
CA GLU A 152 -0.93 24.55 -8.26
C GLU A 152 -0.68 25.45 -7.05
N ILE A 153 0.51 26.06 -6.98
CA ILE A 153 0.91 26.94 -5.91
C ILE A 153 1.26 28.31 -6.52
N ASN A 154 0.51 29.34 -6.13
CA ASN A 154 0.72 30.69 -6.63
C ASN A 154 2.15 31.21 -6.38
N GLY A 155 2.82 31.67 -7.41
CA GLY A 155 4.18 32.18 -7.34
C GLY A 155 5.27 31.09 -7.35
N TYR A 156 4.91 29.83 -7.64
CA TYR A 156 5.84 28.71 -7.75
C TYR A 156 5.59 27.90 -9.02
N THR A 157 6.64 27.26 -9.51
CA THR A 157 6.60 26.30 -10.62
C THR A 157 7.04 24.94 -10.11
N ALA A 158 6.23 23.91 -10.33
CA ALA A 158 6.57 22.52 -10.01
C ALA A 158 7.57 21.95 -11.01
N SER A 159 8.49 21.09 -10.55
CA SER A 159 9.45 20.38 -11.43
C SER A 159 8.74 19.43 -12.41
N GLN A 160 7.56 18.95 -12.04
CA GLN A 160 6.66 18.17 -12.91
C GLN A 160 5.20 18.44 -12.52
N VAL A 161 4.34 18.54 -13.51
CA VAL A 161 2.92 18.90 -13.33
C VAL A 161 2.05 17.74 -12.86
N SER A 162 2.49 16.51 -13.09
CA SER A 162 1.79 15.32 -12.63
C SER A 162 2.71 14.10 -12.65
N ILE A 163 2.38 13.11 -11.82
CA ILE A 163 2.94 11.78 -11.85
C ILE A 163 1.86 10.88 -12.47
N PRO A 164 2.15 10.11 -13.52
CA PRO A 164 1.15 9.27 -14.17
C PRO A 164 0.70 8.11 -13.26
N ALA A 165 -0.49 7.58 -13.56
CA ALA A 165 -0.92 6.29 -13.01
C ALA A 165 0.00 5.18 -13.50
N GLU A 166 0.21 4.15 -12.65
CA GLU A 166 1.11 3.04 -12.96
C GLU A 166 0.54 1.74 -12.39
N LEU A 167 0.48 0.70 -13.25
CA LEU A 167 0.10 -0.64 -12.80
C LEU A 167 1.27 -1.28 -12.06
N VAL A 168 0.96 -1.93 -10.95
CA VAL A 168 1.92 -2.56 -10.05
C VAL A 168 1.74 -4.07 -10.09
N ILE A 169 2.85 -4.79 -10.21
CA ILE A 169 2.87 -6.26 -10.15
C ILE A 169 3.68 -6.74 -8.94
N PRO A 170 3.50 -7.99 -8.48
CA PRO A 170 4.15 -8.48 -7.26
C PRO A 170 5.68 -8.48 -7.28
N SER A 171 6.32 -8.41 -8.45
CA SER A 171 7.78 -8.32 -8.60
C SER A 171 8.34 -6.91 -8.49
N ASP A 172 7.48 -5.87 -8.51
CA ASP A 172 7.93 -4.50 -8.44
C ASP A 172 8.49 -4.16 -7.06
N GLU A 173 9.25 -3.07 -7.02
CA GLU A 173 9.85 -2.52 -5.81
C GLU A 173 9.17 -1.21 -5.42
N ASN A 174 9.41 -0.76 -4.19
CA ASN A 174 8.95 0.54 -3.73
C ASN A 174 9.58 1.66 -4.55
N GLN A 175 8.77 2.69 -4.87
CA GLN A 175 9.22 3.89 -5.59
C GLN A 175 9.26 5.10 -4.67
N SER A 176 10.19 6.01 -4.92
CA SER A 176 10.25 7.33 -4.30
C SER A 176 10.39 8.39 -5.38
N ILE A 177 9.46 9.34 -5.42
CA ILE A 177 9.41 10.41 -6.40
C ILE A 177 9.37 11.74 -5.66
N GLU A 178 10.08 12.72 -6.18
CA GLU A 178 10.16 14.05 -5.59
C GLU A 178 9.60 15.10 -6.59
N ILE A 179 8.74 15.97 -6.09
CA ILE A 179 8.25 17.15 -6.81
C ILE A 179 8.79 18.38 -6.07
N GLU A 180 9.67 19.11 -6.73
CA GLU A 180 10.24 20.35 -6.20
C GLU A 180 9.51 21.57 -6.77
N TYR A 181 9.26 22.55 -5.92
CA TYR A 181 8.67 23.82 -6.30
C TYR A 181 9.70 24.93 -6.22
N THR A 182 9.89 25.61 -7.33
CA THR A 182 10.79 26.77 -7.43
C THR A 182 9.97 28.05 -7.45
N LYS A 183 10.35 29.05 -6.66
CA LYS A 183 9.69 30.34 -6.65
C LYS A 183 9.88 31.05 -8.01
N ASN A 184 8.80 31.53 -8.57
CA ASN A 184 8.85 32.28 -9.80
C ASN A 184 9.52 33.63 -9.53
N ASN A 185 10.60 33.96 -10.26
CA ASN A 185 11.16 35.30 -10.27
C ASN A 185 10.14 36.19 -10.99
N GLN A 186 9.45 37.05 -10.25
CA GLN A 186 8.75 38.18 -10.92
C GLN A 186 9.81 38.99 -11.64
N PRO A 187 9.59 39.37 -12.94
CA PRO A 187 10.43 40.34 -13.57
C PRO A 187 10.39 41.60 -12.70
N VAL A 188 11.53 42.06 -12.24
CA VAL A 188 11.63 43.40 -11.65
C VAL A 188 11.19 44.34 -12.77
N GLU A 189 10.03 44.99 -12.60
CA GLU A 189 9.61 46.04 -13.53
C GLU A 189 10.78 47.01 -13.61
N PRO A 190 11.34 47.28 -14.81
CA PRO A 190 12.48 48.24 -14.90
C PRO A 190 12.01 49.55 -14.30
N ASP A 191 12.78 50.09 -13.37
CA ASP A 191 12.52 51.39 -12.78
C ASP A 191 12.12 52.37 -13.90
N LYS A 192 10.88 52.84 -13.81
CA LYS A 192 10.35 53.80 -14.76
C LYS A 192 11.37 54.93 -14.88
N PRO A 193 11.89 55.25 -16.08
CA PRO A 193 12.88 56.29 -16.21
C PRO A 193 12.34 57.53 -15.54
N VAL A 194 13.03 58.03 -14.51
CA VAL A 194 12.75 59.34 -13.91
C VAL A 194 12.91 60.33 -15.03
N THR A 195 11.80 60.98 -15.39
CA THR A 195 11.82 62.13 -16.34
C THR A 195 12.85 63.12 -15.84
N PRO A 196 13.82 63.55 -16.69
CA PRO A 196 14.77 64.58 -16.30
C PRO A 196 14.01 65.83 -15.86
N ILE A 197 14.30 66.34 -14.66
CA ILE A 197 13.78 67.64 -14.18
C ILE A 197 14.36 68.67 -15.12
N THR A 198 13.51 69.35 -15.84
CA THR A 198 13.91 70.47 -16.69
C THR A 198 14.58 71.52 -15.80
N PRO A 199 15.80 71.99 -16.10
CA PRO A 199 16.42 73.08 -15.31
C PRO A 199 15.54 74.31 -15.32
N ASP A 200 15.30 74.90 -14.14
CA ASP A 200 14.58 76.15 -13.98
C ASP A 200 15.23 77.25 -14.83
N GLN A 201 14.44 77.84 -15.69
CA GLN A 201 14.81 78.98 -16.49
C GLN A 201 15.12 80.19 -15.53
N PRO A 202 16.21 80.90 -15.72
CA PRO A 202 16.54 82.09 -14.87
C PRO A 202 15.41 83.07 -14.89
N THR A 203 14.86 83.37 -13.73
CA THR A 203 13.88 84.45 -13.58
C THR A 203 14.54 85.78 -13.69
N THR A 204 14.04 86.65 -14.57
CA THR A 204 14.43 88.07 -14.72
C THR A 204 14.19 88.82 -13.41
N PRO A 205 15.07 89.74 -13.02
CA PRO A 205 14.90 90.54 -11.78
C PRO A 205 13.70 91.45 -11.88
N THR A 206 12.77 91.33 -10.98
CA THR A 206 11.64 92.23 -10.80
C THR A 206 12.07 93.47 -9.97
N ASN A 207 11.67 94.55 -10.46
CA ASN A 207 11.89 95.93 -9.95
C ASN A 207 11.40 96.10 -8.49
N PRO A 208 12.16 96.81 -7.60
CA PRO A 208 11.69 97.08 -6.25
C PRO A 208 10.76 98.25 -6.26
N ASP A 209 9.62 98.14 -5.67
CA ASP A 209 8.78 99.19 -5.06
C ASP A 209 7.29 98.83 -5.19
N GLN A 210 6.79 98.19 -4.18
CA GLN A 210 5.44 98.42 -3.65
C GLN A 210 5.27 97.76 -2.28
N PRO A 211 4.71 98.42 -1.26
CA PRO A 211 4.52 97.90 0.06
C PRO A 211 3.38 96.83 0.08
N VAL A 212 3.66 95.64 0.60
CA VAL A 212 2.68 94.54 0.78
C VAL A 212 1.91 94.77 2.10
N THR A 213 0.59 94.73 2.00
CA THR A 213 -0.34 94.66 3.13
C THR A 213 -0.17 93.34 3.90
N PRO A 214 -0.24 93.32 5.24
CA PRO A 214 -0.11 92.08 6.04
C PRO A 214 -1.30 91.16 5.81
N THR A 215 -1.06 89.96 5.40
CA THR A 215 -2.06 88.88 5.37
C THR A 215 -2.21 88.23 6.75
N GLN A 216 -3.45 87.97 7.13
CA GLN A 216 -3.95 87.38 8.37
C GLN A 216 -3.32 85.96 8.62
N PRO A 217 -2.98 85.63 9.86
CA PRO A 217 -2.44 84.32 10.21
C PRO A 217 -3.43 83.18 9.92
N ALA A 218 -2.95 82.10 9.27
CA ALA A 218 -3.73 80.89 9.04
C ALA A 218 -3.97 80.11 10.36
N GLN A 219 -5.19 79.67 10.50
CA GLN A 219 -5.69 78.86 11.62
C GLN A 219 -4.96 77.46 11.67
N PRO A 220 -4.62 76.92 12.85
CA PRO A 220 -3.98 75.62 12.99
C PRO A 220 -4.90 74.50 12.51
N THR A 221 -4.42 73.63 11.64
CA THR A 221 -5.07 72.38 11.26
C THR A 221 -4.84 71.31 12.33
N GLU A 222 -5.92 70.64 12.71
CA GLU A 222 -5.99 69.59 13.68
C GLU A 222 -5.12 68.39 13.26
N PRO A 223 -4.43 67.67 14.19
CA PRO A 223 -3.57 66.52 13.84
C PRO A 223 -4.38 65.34 13.37
N SER A 224 -4.06 64.80 12.20
CA SER A 224 -4.62 63.57 11.66
C SER A 224 -4.20 62.37 12.48
N VAL A 225 -5.19 61.54 12.88
CA VAL A 225 -5.05 60.27 13.58
C VAL A 225 -4.18 59.28 12.75
N PRO A 226 -3.19 58.62 13.35
CA PRO A 226 -2.39 57.65 12.60
C PRO A 226 -3.23 56.39 12.25
N ALA A 227 -3.15 55.96 11.01
CA ALA A 227 -3.79 54.77 10.50
C ALA A 227 -3.26 53.51 11.24
N LYS A 228 -4.19 52.70 11.70
CA LYS A 228 -3.95 51.40 12.34
C LYS A 228 -3.16 50.46 11.40
N PRO A 229 -2.12 49.77 11.86
CA PRO A 229 -1.37 48.81 11.02
C PRO A 229 -2.30 47.69 10.53
N ILE A 230 -2.30 47.44 9.24
CA ILE A 230 -2.96 46.27 8.64
C ILE A 230 -2.09 45.09 8.97
N ALA A 231 -2.67 44.11 9.68
CA ALA A 231 -2.01 42.83 9.94
C ALA A 231 -1.67 42.09 8.64
N PRO A 232 -0.51 41.40 8.54
CA PRO A 232 -0.17 40.66 7.36
C PRO A 232 -1.18 39.52 7.16
N THR A 233 -1.83 39.47 6.00
CA THR A 233 -2.66 38.33 5.60
C THR A 233 -1.76 37.13 5.39
N ASN A 234 -1.87 36.17 6.27
CA ASN A 234 -1.14 34.91 6.23
C ASN A 234 -1.74 34.02 5.14
N ASN A 235 -1.36 34.22 3.87
CA ASN A 235 -1.80 33.40 2.75
C ASN A 235 -1.17 31.98 2.76
N GLY A 236 -0.19 31.72 3.63
CA GLY A 236 0.48 30.42 3.73
C GLY A 236 -0.42 29.33 4.32
N ASP A 237 -1.20 29.65 5.34
CA ASP A 237 -2.03 28.65 6.04
C ASP A 237 -3.22 28.14 5.20
N LYS A 238 -3.74 28.95 4.29
CA LYS A 238 -4.84 28.51 3.41
C LYS A 238 -4.38 27.53 2.32
N VAL A 239 -3.15 27.66 1.85
CA VAL A 239 -2.60 26.78 0.80
C VAL A 239 -2.29 25.41 1.39
N MET A 240 -1.71 25.37 2.60
CA MET A 240 -1.39 24.09 3.28
C MET A 240 -2.65 23.36 3.76
N SER A 241 -3.67 24.07 4.22
CA SER A 241 -4.94 23.45 4.59
C SER A 241 -5.66 22.79 3.40
N LYS A 242 -5.50 23.33 2.20
CA LYS A 242 -6.08 22.75 0.98
C LYS A 242 -5.32 21.51 0.48
N LEU A 243 -4.01 21.44 0.73
CA LEU A 243 -3.19 20.27 0.43
C LEU A 243 -3.50 19.07 1.35
N LEU A 244 -3.80 19.33 2.64
CA LEU A 244 -4.11 18.31 3.63
C LEU A 244 -5.51 17.68 3.46
N SER A 245 -6.48 18.40 2.84
CA SER A 245 -7.85 17.91 2.66
C SER A 245 -8.03 16.91 1.52
N HIS A 246 -7.02 16.68 0.67
CA HIS A 246 -7.07 15.73 -0.45
C HIS A 246 -6.39 14.38 -0.16
N SER A 247 -5.95 14.15 1.08
CA SER A 247 -5.24 12.92 1.48
C SER A 247 -6.13 11.86 2.15
N ILE A 248 -7.48 12.04 2.16
CA ILE A 248 -8.41 11.06 2.73
C ILE A 248 -9.55 10.82 1.72
N SER A 249 -9.34 9.90 0.82
CA SER A 249 -10.35 9.09 0.15
C SER A 249 -9.71 7.88 -0.49
#